data_578401e9806ab5053d1ba40e1c8fbefb
#
_entry.id   578401e9806ab5053d1ba40e1c8fbefb
#
_cell.length_a   1.000
_cell.length_b   1.000
_cell.length_c   1.000
_cell.angle_alpha   90.00
_cell.angle_beta   90.00
_cell.angle_gamma   90.00
#
_symmetry.space_group_name_H-M   'P 1'
#
loop_
_entity.id
_entity.type
_entity.pdbx_description
1 polymer ?
#
loop_
_entity_poly.entity_id
_entity_poly.type
_entity_poly.pdbx_seq_one_letter_code
_entity_poly.pdbx_strand_id
1 'polypeptide(L)'
;MTHPSVSVVIVSRGRPEALSVCLTGCMQLHYDPFEIVVVADPAGVAAAQALPFARQIKIIGFDDANISAARNVGINAAAGEIVAFVDDDAVPEPTWLTHLTQAMQQHNVVVAGGYVRGRNGISYQWKGRTLDAMGHAVDLPISGLDTVVVQPTPEQCAKTEGTNMAVR
;
A
#
# COMPACT_ATOMS: atom_id res chain seq x y z
N MET A 1 -22.98 -8.04 -1.88
CA MET A 1 -21.78 -8.64 -1.28
C MET A 1 -21.12 -7.54 -0.45
N THR A 2 -20.81 -7.79 0.82
CA THR A 2 -20.09 -6.84 1.66
C THR A 2 -18.62 -6.83 1.24
N HIS A 3 -18.07 -5.63 1.03
CA HIS A 3 -16.63 -5.48 0.79
C HIS A 3 -15.85 -5.77 2.08
N PRO A 4 -14.68 -6.43 2.02
CA PRO A 4 -13.82 -6.60 3.19
C PRO A 4 -13.33 -5.23 3.68
N SER A 5 -13.19 -5.07 5.00
CA SER A 5 -12.62 -3.85 5.55
C SER A 5 -11.12 -3.75 5.26
N VAL A 6 -10.65 -2.54 4.96
CA VAL A 6 -9.24 -2.30 4.61
C VAL A 6 -8.62 -1.26 5.53
N SER A 7 -7.42 -1.55 6.06
CA SER A 7 -6.56 -0.55 6.71
C SER A 7 -5.46 -0.13 5.74
N VAL A 8 -5.47 1.14 5.32
CA VAL A 8 -4.39 1.73 4.52
C VAL A 8 -3.29 2.19 5.47
N VAL A 9 -2.14 1.53 5.44
CA VAL A 9 -0.99 1.81 6.30
C VAL A 9 0.05 2.62 5.53
N ILE A 10 0.40 3.80 6.07
CA ILE A 10 1.37 4.73 5.51
C ILE A 10 2.46 4.96 6.55
N VAL A 11 3.71 4.75 6.17
CA VAL A 11 4.87 5.05 7.01
C VAL A 11 5.63 6.22 6.41
N SER A 12 5.93 7.24 7.21
CA SER A 12 6.63 8.44 6.76
C SER A 12 7.72 8.88 7.74
N ARG A 13 8.86 9.30 7.19
CA ARG A 13 9.95 9.92 7.96
C ARG A 13 10.64 11.00 7.14
N GLY A 14 10.72 12.22 7.68
CA GLY A 14 11.43 13.37 7.08
C GLY A 14 10.78 13.91 5.81
N ARG A 15 9.51 13.57 5.52
CA ARG A 15 8.81 13.98 4.28
C ARG A 15 7.38 14.48 4.55
N PRO A 16 7.18 15.46 5.45
CA PRO A 16 5.84 15.89 5.88
C PRO A 16 4.96 16.45 4.74
N GLU A 17 5.57 17.12 3.74
CA GLU A 17 4.83 17.66 2.59
C GLU A 17 4.32 16.54 1.67
N ALA A 18 5.18 15.55 1.37
CA ALA A 18 4.79 14.39 0.55
C ALA A 18 3.69 13.60 1.25
N LEU A 19 3.84 13.35 2.55
CA LEU A 19 2.81 12.69 3.36
C LEU A 19 1.46 13.41 3.28
N SER A 20 1.45 14.75 3.36
CA SER A 20 0.21 15.54 3.26
C SER A 20 -0.49 15.37 1.91
N VAL A 21 0.28 15.29 0.82
CA VAL A 21 -0.26 15.03 -0.53
C VAL A 21 -0.79 13.60 -0.64
N CYS A 22 -0.04 12.61 -0.16
CA CYS A 22 -0.47 11.21 -0.12
C CYS A 22 -1.80 11.06 0.64
N LEU A 23 -1.90 11.62 1.85
CA LEU A 23 -3.10 11.57 2.68
C LEU A 23 -4.30 12.24 2.01
N THR A 24 -4.09 13.37 1.34
CA THR A 24 -5.13 14.04 0.56
C THR A 24 -5.64 13.15 -0.58
N GLY A 25 -4.73 12.44 -1.25
CA GLY A 25 -5.09 11.45 -2.27
C GLY A 25 -5.87 10.27 -1.70
N CYS A 26 -5.46 9.75 -0.53
CA CYS A 26 -6.18 8.65 0.13
C CYS A 26 -7.63 9.01 0.49
N MET A 27 -7.93 10.28 0.78
CA MET A 27 -9.29 10.74 1.03
C MET A 27 -10.19 10.73 -0.23
N GLN A 28 -9.61 10.50 -1.41
CA GLN A 28 -10.36 10.38 -2.68
C GLN A 28 -10.64 8.92 -3.06
N LEU A 29 -10.28 7.95 -2.21
CA LEU A 29 -10.53 6.54 -2.48
C LEU A 29 -12.03 6.23 -2.51
N HIS A 30 -12.48 5.58 -3.57
CA HIS A 30 -13.85 5.11 -3.76
C HIS A 30 -13.97 3.67 -3.22
N TYR A 31 -13.89 3.53 -1.90
CA TYR A 31 -13.98 2.24 -1.21
C TYR A 31 -14.58 2.43 0.19
N ASP A 32 -15.40 1.48 0.62
CA ASP A 32 -15.98 1.45 1.95
C ASP A 32 -16.28 -0.01 2.35
N PRO A 33 -15.92 -0.44 3.57
CA PRO A 33 -15.26 0.34 4.63
C PRO A 33 -13.73 0.33 4.55
N PHE A 34 -13.10 1.47 4.84
CA PHE A 34 -11.65 1.54 5.05
C PHE A 34 -11.27 2.56 6.14
N GLU A 35 -10.07 2.40 6.68
CA GLU A 35 -9.40 3.36 7.57
C GLU A 35 -8.02 3.72 7.06
N ILE A 36 -7.47 4.84 7.54
CA ILE A 36 -6.09 5.26 7.28
C ILE A 36 -5.31 5.21 8.59
N VAL A 37 -4.18 4.52 8.59
CA VAL A 37 -3.23 4.43 9.71
C VAL A 37 -1.91 5.02 9.28
N VAL A 38 -1.53 6.13 9.88
CA VAL A 38 -0.24 6.82 9.63
C VAL A 38 0.71 6.53 10.77
N VAL A 39 1.91 6.10 10.44
CA VAL A 39 3.03 5.95 11.40
C VAL A 39 4.15 6.88 10.95
N ALA A 40 4.43 7.92 11.72
CA ALA A 40 5.33 8.98 11.28
C ALA A 40 6.20 9.54 12.40
N ASP A 41 7.30 10.17 12.01
CA ASP A 41 8.15 10.98 12.87
C ASP A 41 7.41 12.24 13.36
N PRO A 42 7.96 13.02 14.33
CA PRO A 42 7.27 14.20 14.87
C PRO A 42 6.83 15.21 13.82
N ALA A 43 7.62 15.40 12.75
CA ALA A 43 7.28 16.33 11.67
C ALA A 43 6.11 15.82 10.83
N GLY A 44 6.10 14.53 10.51
CA GLY A 44 5.00 13.87 9.81
C GLY A 44 3.71 13.83 10.64
N VAL A 45 3.81 13.58 11.96
CA VAL A 45 2.67 13.65 12.88
C VAL A 45 2.06 15.05 12.88
N ALA A 46 2.89 16.09 13.01
CA ALA A 46 2.40 17.47 12.99
C ALA A 46 1.71 17.82 11.66
N ALA A 47 2.29 17.40 10.54
CA ALA A 47 1.72 17.62 9.21
C ALA A 47 0.37 16.91 9.06
N ALA A 48 0.27 15.65 9.47
CA ALA A 48 -0.99 14.90 9.41
C ALA A 48 -2.08 15.50 10.31
N GLN A 49 -1.73 15.96 11.51
CA GLN A 49 -2.64 16.62 12.45
C GLN A 49 -3.15 17.98 11.96
N ALA A 50 -2.39 18.66 11.12
CA ALA A 50 -2.78 19.94 10.54
C ALA A 50 -3.83 19.81 9.40
N LEU A 51 -4.07 18.62 8.88
CA LEU A 51 -5.02 18.40 7.81
C LEU A 51 -6.48 18.54 8.28
N PRO A 52 -7.38 19.08 7.47
CA PRO A 52 -8.79 19.33 7.86
C PRO A 52 -9.55 18.05 8.21
N PHE A 53 -9.08 16.90 7.72
CA PHE A 53 -9.65 15.58 7.95
C PHE A 53 -8.82 14.71 8.94
N ALA A 54 -7.92 15.30 9.71
CA ALA A 54 -7.04 14.58 10.65
C ALA A 54 -7.80 13.67 11.63
N ARG A 55 -9.02 14.05 12.04
CA ARG A 55 -9.86 13.23 12.94
C ARG A 55 -10.33 11.91 12.33
N GLN A 56 -10.23 11.75 11.01
CA GLN A 56 -10.60 10.54 10.29
C GLN A 56 -9.40 9.60 10.10
N ILE A 57 -8.21 10.00 10.57
CA ILE A 57 -6.95 9.28 10.40
C ILE A 57 -6.45 8.84 11.76
N LYS A 58 -6.02 7.60 11.88
CA LYS A 58 -5.28 7.10 13.04
C LYS A 58 -3.79 7.49 12.89
N ILE A 59 -3.32 8.44 13.69
CA ILE A 59 -1.97 8.98 13.63
C ILE A 59 -1.15 8.46 14.80
N ILE A 60 -0.01 7.83 14.54
CA ILE A 60 0.88 7.21 15.52
C ILE A 60 2.27 7.78 15.35
N GLY A 61 2.85 8.27 16.44
CA GLY A 61 4.23 8.75 16.47
C GLY A 61 5.22 7.58 16.55
N PHE A 62 6.23 7.59 15.67
CA PHE A 62 7.33 6.63 15.67
C PHE A 62 8.59 7.29 15.11
N ASP A 63 9.59 7.52 15.97
CA ASP A 63 10.79 8.31 15.61
C ASP A 63 12.06 7.45 15.47
N ASP A 64 11.94 6.16 15.21
CA ASP A 64 13.08 5.31 14.86
C ASP A 64 13.24 5.19 13.34
N ALA A 65 14.49 5.22 12.86
CA ALA A 65 14.83 5.06 11.44
C ALA A 65 14.76 3.60 10.97
N ASN A 66 13.65 2.94 11.29
CA ASN A 66 13.40 1.53 10.97
C ASN A 66 12.02 1.38 10.32
N ILE A 67 12.01 1.35 8.99
CA ILE A 67 10.77 1.24 8.20
C ILE A 67 9.99 -0.06 8.50
N SER A 68 10.69 -1.17 8.75
CA SER A 68 10.04 -2.45 9.05
C SER A 68 9.36 -2.41 10.41
N ALA A 69 10.00 -1.83 11.43
CA ALA A 69 9.41 -1.62 12.74
C ALA A 69 8.20 -0.67 12.66
N ALA A 70 8.32 0.43 11.92
CA ALA A 70 7.20 1.35 11.70
C ALA A 70 6.02 0.69 11.00
N ARG A 71 6.26 -0.15 9.97
CA ARG A 71 5.21 -0.95 9.33
C ARG A 71 4.54 -1.91 10.30
N ASN A 72 5.30 -2.58 11.18
CA ASN A 72 4.74 -3.46 12.20
C ASN A 72 3.85 -2.70 13.20
N VAL A 73 4.23 -1.46 13.56
CA VAL A 73 3.38 -0.59 14.39
C VAL A 73 2.06 -0.30 13.67
N GLY A 74 2.11 0.02 12.38
CA GLY A 74 0.93 0.24 11.55
C GLY A 74 0.03 -1.00 11.43
N ILE A 75 0.62 -2.18 11.20
CA ILE A 75 -0.10 -3.47 11.15
C ILE A 75 -0.80 -3.75 12.48
N ASN A 76 -0.10 -3.58 13.59
CA ASN A 76 -0.68 -3.82 14.91
C ASN A 76 -1.81 -2.85 15.28
N ALA A 77 -1.84 -1.68 14.65
CA ALA A 77 -2.89 -0.69 14.84
C ALA A 77 -4.06 -0.86 13.85
N ALA A 78 -3.88 -1.62 12.79
CA ALA A 78 -4.88 -1.88 11.77
C ALA A 78 -6.05 -2.69 12.34
N ALA A 79 -7.29 -2.30 11.98
CA ALA A 79 -8.51 -3.00 12.36
C ALA A 79 -9.22 -3.66 11.16
N GLY A 80 -8.75 -3.40 9.93
CA GLY A 80 -9.29 -3.97 8.71
C GLY A 80 -8.91 -5.44 8.53
N GLU A 81 -9.75 -6.17 7.79
CA GLU A 81 -9.48 -7.56 7.38
C GLU A 81 -8.27 -7.65 6.43
N ILE A 82 -8.04 -6.59 5.67
CA ILE A 82 -6.93 -6.46 4.72
C ILE A 82 -6.09 -5.25 5.11
N VAL A 83 -4.77 -5.42 5.13
CA VAL A 83 -3.82 -4.31 5.28
C VAL A 83 -3.24 -3.96 3.91
N ALA A 84 -3.45 -2.73 3.47
CA ALA A 84 -2.91 -2.21 2.21
C ALA A 84 -1.82 -1.15 2.50
N PHE A 85 -0.67 -1.28 1.86
CA PHE A 85 0.46 -0.36 2.03
C PHE A 85 0.58 0.58 0.83
N VAL A 86 0.83 1.84 1.12
CA VAL A 86 1.20 2.86 0.13
C VAL A 86 2.32 3.72 0.71
N ASP A 87 3.29 4.10 -0.11
CA ASP A 87 4.39 4.97 0.32
C ASP A 87 3.91 6.42 0.47
N ASP A 88 4.54 7.16 1.36
CA ASP A 88 4.20 8.55 1.71
C ASP A 88 4.39 9.57 0.57
N ASP A 89 5.04 9.19 -0.53
CA ASP A 89 5.22 9.99 -1.74
C ASP A 89 4.44 9.45 -2.97
N ALA A 90 3.54 8.50 -2.73
CA ALA A 90 2.62 7.97 -3.74
C ALA A 90 1.20 8.51 -3.54
N VAL A 91 0.45 8.62 -4.62
CA VAL A 91 -0.98 8.98 -4.60
C VAL A 91 -1.76 7.84 -5.24
N PRO A 92 -2.58 7.12 -4.47
CA PRO A 92 -3.37 6.02 -5.00
C PRO A 92 -4.48 6.55 -5.94
N GLU A 93 -4.79 5.78 -6.99
CA GLU A 93 -5.96 6.04 -7.81
C GLU A 93 -7.26 5.77 -7.02
N PRO A 94 -8.36 6.49 -7.29
CA PRO A 94 -9.60 6.35 -6.52
C PRO A 94 -10.15 4.92 -6.43
N THR A 95 -9.91 4.09 -7.44
CA THR A 95 -10.37 2.69 -7.50
C THR A 95 -9.32 1.66 -7.03
N TRP A 96 -8.21 2.12 -6.50
CA TRP A 96 -7.06 1.27 -6.10
C TRP A 96 -7.47 0.11 -5.18
N LEU A 97 -8.15 0.40 -4.06
CA LEU A 97 -8.58 -0.63 -3.11
C LEU A 97 -9.61 -1.60 -3.72
N THR A 98 -10.50 -1.09 -4.58
CA THR A 98 -11.47 -1.92 -5.29
C THR A 98 -10.77 -2.99 -6.14
N HIS A 99 -9.75 -2.59 -6.92
CA HIS A 99 -9.01 -3.53 -7.76
C HIS A 99 -8.21 -4.54 -6.94
N LEU A 100 -7.53 -4.13 -5.86
CA LEU A 100 -6.79 -5.03 -4.99
C LEU A 100 -7.71 -6.07 -4.33
N THR A 101 -8.81 -5.63 -3.73
CA THR A 101 -9.74 -6.52 -3.03
C THR A 101 -10.49 -7.45 -3.96
N GLN A 102 -10.86 -6.98 -5.15
CA GLN A 102 -11.46 -7.84 -6.20
C GLN A 102 -10.48 -8.91 -6.65
N ALA A 103 -9.22 -8.58 -6.92
CA ALA A 103 -8.21 -9.57 -7.29
C ALA A 103 -8.02 -10.62 -6.19
N MET A 104 -7.97 -10.19 -4.92
CA MET A 104 -7.85 -11.12 -3.78
C MET A 104 -9.04 -12.06 -3.66
N GLN A 105 -10.27 -11.56 -3.87
CA GLN A 105 -11.49 -12.36 -3.79
C GLN A 105 -11.64 -13.31 -4.98
N GLN A 106 -11.45 -12.80 -6.21
CA GLN A 106 -11.65 -13.57 -7.45
C GLN A 106 -10.68 -14.72 -7.59
N HIS A 107 -9.45 -14.54 -7.12
CA HIS A 107 -8.38 -15.53 -7.24
C HIS A 107 -8.07 -16.25 -5.93
N ASN A 108 -8.82 -15.96 -4.85
CA ASN A 108 -8.60 -16.52 -3.51
C ASN A 108 -7.14 -16.43 -3.05
N VAL A 109 -6.53 -15.27 -3.26
CA VAL A 109 -5.13 -15.02 -2.87
C VAL A 109 -5.08 -14.17 -1.60
N VAL A 110 -4.01 -14.35 -0.82
CA VAL A 110 -3.79 -13.65 0.44
C VAL A 110 -2.90 -12.40 0.29
N VAL A 111 -2.25 -12.26 -0.86
CA VAL A 111 -1.41 -11.10 -1.20
C VAL A 111 -1.76 -10.62 -2.59
N ALA A 112 -1.96 -9.32 -2.72
CA ALA A 112 -2.14 -8.67 -4.02
C ALA A 112 -1.21 -7.46 -4.12
N GLY A 113 -0.77 -7.14 -5.31
CA GLY A 113 -0.03 -5.92 -5.64
C GLY A 113 -0.53 -5.38 -6.97
N GLY A 114 -0.17 -4.16 -7.28
CA GLY A 114 -0.62 -3.53 -8.51
C GLY A 114 0.51 -2.81 -9.24
N TYR A 115 0.15 -2.15 -10.32
CA TYR A 115 1.06 -1.34 -11.12
C TYR A 115 1.41 -0.05 -10.38
N VAL A 116 2.66 0.38 -10.52
CA VAL A 116 3.11 1.69 -10.01
C VAL A 116 3.53 2.53 -11.21
N ARG A 117 2.86 3.67 -11.38
CA ARG A 117 3.22 4.64 -12.42
C ARG A 117 4.41 5.48 -11.98
N GLY A 118 5.27 5.82 -12.92
CA GLY A 118 6.32 6.81 -12.71
C GLY A 118 5.77 8.22 -12.53
N ARG A 119 6.62 9.14 -12.08
CA ARG A 119 6.26 10.55 -11.82
C ARG A 119 5.72 11.29 -13.06
N ASN A 120 5.98 10.80 -14.27
CA ASN A 120 5.43 11.34 -15.50
C ASN A 120 3.96 10.93 -15.76
N GLY A 121 3.37 10.06 -14.93
CA GLY A 121 2.01 9.57 -15.05
C GLY A 121 1.74 8.62 -16.24
N ILE A 122 2.75 8.36 -17.08
CA ILE A 122 2.63 7.63 -18.35
C ILE A 122 3.34 6.29 -18.27
N SER A 123 4.62 6.29 -17.92
CA SER A 123 5.41 5.06 -17.81
C SER A 123 5.12 4.31 -16.53
N TYR A 124 5.30 2.99 -16.56
CA TYR A 124 5.25 2.17 -15.36
C TYR A 124 6.65 2.02 -14.77
N GLN A 125 6.79 2.39 -13.50
CA GLN A 125 7.98 2.13 -12.71
C GLN A 125 8.03 0.65 -12.26
N TRP A 126 6.84 0.07 -12.05
CA TRP A 126 6.67 -1.29 -11.56
C TRP A 126 5.46 -1.93 -12.22
N LYS A 127 5.60 -3.17 -12.71
CA LYS A 127 4.51 -3.96 -13.28
C LYS A 127 4.25 -5.27 -12.55
N GLY A 128 5.28 -5.98 -12.15
CA GLY A 128 5.22 -7.23 -11.42
C GLY A 128 6.50 -8.03 -11.56
N ARG A 129 6.89 -8.70 -10.50
CA ARG A 129 8.08 -9.56 -10.43
C ARG A 129 7.82 -10.80 -9.60
N THR A 130 8.67 -11.80 -9.82
CA THR A 130 8.84 -12.94 -8.92
C THR A 130 10.25 -12.92 -8.34
N LEU A 131 10.43 -13.68 -7.26
CA LEU A 131 11.76 -14.03 -6.75
C LEU A 131 12.01 -15.49 -7.08
N ASP A 132 13.22 -15.80 -7.58
CA ASP A 132 13.69 -17.16 -7.74
C ASP A 132 14.16 -17.75 -6.40
N ALA A 133 14.60 -19.02 -6.39
CA ALA A 133 15.10 -19.71 -5.20
C ALA A 133 16.33 -19.06 -4.55
N MET A 134 17.06 -18.24 -5.30
CA MET A 134 18.23 -17.48 -4.84
C MET A 134 17.86 -16.05 -4.38
N GLY A 135 16.60 -15.67 -4.48
CA GLY A 135 16.10 -14.32 -4.14
C GLY A 135 16.31 -13.27 -5.23
N HIS A 136 16.69 -13.65 -6.45
CA HIS A 136 16.81 -12.71 -7.56
C HIS A 136 15.43 -12.36 -8.12
N ALA A 137 15.24 -11.07 -8.40
CA ALA A 137 13.99 -10.59 -8.98
C ALA A 137 13.96 -10.88 -10.50
N VAL A 138 12.88 -11.51 -10.95
CA VAL A 138 12.61 -11.81 -12.37
C VAL A 138 11.35 -11.08 -12.78
N ASP A 139 11.42 -10.27 -13.84
CA ASP A 139 10.27 -9.56 -14.35
C ASP A 139 9.22 -10.53 -14.91
N LEU A 140 7.97 -10.33 -14.54
CA LEU A 140 6.86 -11.07 -15.13
C LEU A 140 6.59 -10.55 -16.55
N PRO A 141 6.37 -11.43 -17.53
CA PRO A 141 6.06 -11.06 -18.91
C PRO A 141 4.60 -10.56 -19.02
N ILE A 142 4.28 -9.47 -18.30
CA ILE A 142 2.94 -8.90 -18.29
C ILE A 142 2.79 -7.99 -19.51
N SER A 143 1.89 -8.35 -20.42
CA SER A 143 1.44 -7.50 -21.52
C SER A 143 0.15 -6.79 -21.14
N GLY A 144 0.10 -5.46 -21.28
CA GLY A 144 -1.08 -4.71 -20.91
C GLY A 144 -1.24 -4.53 -19.39
N LEU A 145 -2.50 -4.60 -18.92
CA LEU A 145 -2.91 -4.44 -17.53
C LEU A 145 -3.58 -5.71 -16.99
N ASP A 146 -3.16 -6.88 -17.47
CA ASP A 146 -3.74 -8.15 -17.09
C ASP A 146 -3.38 -8.55 -15.66
N THR A 147 -4.31 -9.20 -14.96
CA THR A 147 -4.04 -9.81 -13.66
C THR A 147 -3.26 -11.09 -13.86
N VAL A 148 -2.15 -11.23 -13.14
CA VAL A 148 -1.34 -12.46 -13.12
C VAL A 148 -1.38 -13.05 -11.73
N VAL A 149 -1.76 -14.31 -11.64
CA VAL A 149 -1.73 -15.09 -10.40
C VAL A 149 -0.47 -15.92 -10.36
N VAL A 150 0.37 -15.68 -9.35
CA VAL A 150 1.58 -16.46 -9.11
C VAL A 150 1.31 -17.44 -7.97
N GLN A 151 1.37 -18.72 -8.26
CA GLN A 151 1.36 -19.76 -7.23
C GLN A 151 2.79 -19.93 -6.69
N PRO A 152 3.00 -19.80 -5.37
CA PRO A 152 4.33 -19.97 -4.80
C PRO A 152 4.79 -21.43 -4.96
N THR A 153 6.06 -21.60 -5.33
CA THR A 153 6.76 -22.90 -5.36
C THR A 153 8.07 -22.76 -4.58
N PRO A 154 8.78 -23.87 -4.29
CA PRO A 154 10.13 -23.79 -3.69
C PRO A 154 11.11 -22.95 -4.52
N GLU A 155 10.90 -22.86 -5.83
CA GLU A 155 11.77 -22.18 -6.79
C GLU A 155 11.31 -20.74 -7.11
N GLN A 156 10.06 -20.38 -6.77
CA GLN A 156 9.51 -19.08 -7.17
C GLN A 156 8.39 -18.59 -6.26
N CYS A 157 8.42 -17.31 -5.92
CA CYS A 157 7.29 -16.63 -5.26
C CYS A 157 7.03 -15.25 -5.86
N ALA A 158 5.82 -14.73 -5.67
CA ALA A 158 5.51 -13.37 -6.08
C ALA A 158 6.30 -12.35 -5.24
N LYS A 159 6.81 -11.31 -5.89
CA LYS A 159 7.36 -10.13 -5.23
C LYS A 159 6.37 -8.96 -5.37
N THR A 160 5.91 -8.42 -4.27
CA THR A 160 5.12 -7.21 -4.21
C THR A 160 5.98 -6.03 -3.74
N GLU A 161 5.64 -4.83 -4.15
CA GLU A 161 6.32 -3.61 -3.68
C GLU A 161 5.52 -2.97 -2.54
N GLY A 162 6.25 -2.48 -1.52
CA GLY A 162 5.63 -1.88 -0.34
C GLY A 162 4.82 -0.61 -0.60
N THR A 163 4.96 -0.02 -1.79
CA THR A 163 4.18 1.13 -2.24
C THR A 163 2.81 0.75 -2.83
N ASN A 164 2.59 -0.53 -3.13
CA ASN A 164 1.34 -1.02 -3.71
C ASN A 164 1.16 -2.51 -3.39
N MET A 165 0.83 -2.81 -2.15
CA MET A 165 0.68 -4.18 -1.64
C MET A 165 -0.50 -4.25 -0.68
N ALA A 166 -1.32 -5.29 -0.83
CA ALA A 166 -2.37 -5.65 0.13
C ALA A 166 -2.16 -7.08 0.62
N VAL A 167 -2.39 -7.30 1.92
CA VAL A 167 -2.24 -8.60 2.60
C VAL A 167 -3.46 -8.84 3.47
N ARG A 168 -3.96 -10.09 3.44
CA ARG A 168 -5.02 -10.55 4.34
C ARG A 168 -4.45 -11.33 5.49
#